data_168b4d1ec15347a4034e22eae6940f35
#
_entry.id   168b4d1ec15347a4034e22eae6940f35
#
_cell.length_a   1.000
_cell.length_b   1.000
_cell.length_c   1.000
_cell.angle_alpha   90.00
_cell.angle_beta   90.00
_cell.angle_gamma   90.00
#
_symmetry.space_group_name_H-M   'P 1'
#
loop_
_entity.id
_entity.type
_entity.pdbx_description
1 polymer ?
#
loop_
_entity_poly.entity_id
_entity_poly.type
_entity_poly.pdbx_seq_one_letter_code
_entity_poly.pdbx_strand_id
1 'polypeptide(L)'
;MSDSIPVISPVGGTRAMIQSRYSRLYNNPHFDYLSEMLPRDIKELFRWCELVHQTMPVIANGVRKLINYPVTDFSCVSDSEKIKEQTREILDRMKLKSLLLEFGTDYYVYGNVFRTLYFPIKRLLRCTRCQNEVAVENADFKVQKKKILLSCPTCGEKAAAEFHDIETRDASEIRVVRWDPKKIELQHNPITGSADYYYELPKEFVEAVRRGDRRVLLDTPEVFVRAALEGRNIRMGSNFYHAKTSGLAGFASGWGLPPLMATLKNYMYIAVLRRAAESIGMEHITPQRILFPQSSGTSDPCVMASMTRWKDEITSALERWRMDPNYVMTAPFPTGIANIGSQGRNLIPTEEIKDARMEMAMALDIPPGMLMGDANIQNSAVSLRILENQLTPYVEQLHDFANWVIRHINAKTKRNYCEVRLVPFKLADDLMNKQMLLQSLGQLVSRATLQEALNLDPVQERERLVADQISDHETQREVEKRIREKEENIASQAQMAEQEQMTGQPAQYNQQKMIAQAQEQAMQLLQVPYEERRSVLAQLQNEDYVMWALVSKQLEALRDQSQDGAQQ
;
A
#
# COMPACT_ATOMS: atom_id res chain seq x y z
N MET A 1 2.86 21.22 46.60
CA MET A 1 3.72 20.03 46.56
C MET A 1 3.23 19.16 45.44
N SER A 2 3.85 19.29 44.26
CA SER A 2 3.56 18.46 43.12
C SER A 2 4.61 17.34 43.12
N ASP A 3 4.25 16.22 43.72
CA ASP A 3 5.08 15.02 43.63
C ASP A 3 5.06 14.57 42.16
N SER A 4 6.17 14.79 41.48
CA SER A 4 6.42 14.23 40.16
C SER A 4 6.50 12.71 40.31
N ILE A 5 5.48 12.02 39.82
CA ILE A 5 5.47 10.58 39.70
C ILE A 5 6.65 10.20 38.79
N PRO A 6 7.60 9.36 39.26
CA PRO A 6 8.75 9.01 38.45
C PRO A 6 8.25 8.27 37.18
N VAL A 7 8.66 8.76 36.01
CA VAL A 7 8.48 8.05 34.74
C VAL A 7 9.36 6.81 34.82
N ILE A 8 8.76 5.68 35.12
CA ILE A 8 9.45 4.39 35.06
C ILE A 8 9.63 4.04 33.60
N SER A 9 10.81 4.31 33.04
CA SER A 9 11.20 3.75 31.76
C SER A 9 11.12 2.22 31.87
N PRO A 10 10.46 1.51 30.97
CA PRO A 10 10.24 0.06 31.09
C PRO A 10 11.52 -0.78 31.06
N VAL A 11 12.67 -0.17 30.89
CA VAL A 11 13.98 -0.84 30.89
C VAL A 11 14.96 -0.07 31.75
N GLY A 12 14.76 -0.16 33.04
CA GLY A 12 15.68 0.43 34.04
C GLY A 12 16.84 -0.49 34.40
N GLY A 13 17.94 -0.37 33.69
CA GLY A 13 19.22 -0.95 34.11
C GLY A 13 20.34 0.02 33.81
N THR A 14 21.26 0.16 34.73
CA THR A 14 22.35 1.14 34.70
C THR A 14 23.23 0.98 33.44
N ARG A 15 23.28 2.02 32.63
CA ARG A 15 24.06 2.15 31.36
C ARG A 15 25.56 1.76 31.54
N ALA A 16 26.12 1.95 32.73
CA ALA A 16 27.52 1.71 33.05
C ALA A 16 27.89 0.21 33.13
N MET A 17 26.98 -0.67 33.57
CA MET A 17 27.27 -2.10 33.69
C MET A 17 27.32 -2.84 32.35
N ILE A 18 26.68 -2.32 31.36
CA ILE A 18 26.54 -2.95 30.04
C ILE A 18 27.70 -2.59 29.12
N GLN A 19 28.20 -1.35 29.17
CA GLN A 19 29.38 -0.96 28.39
C GLN A 19 30.65 -1.75 28.75
N SER A 20 30.81 -2.18 30.00
CA SER A 20 31.97 -2.98 30.41
C SER A 20 31.93 -4.44 29.93
N ARG A 21 30.73 -5.00 29.70
CA ARG A 21 30.58 -6.36 29.15
C ARG A 21 30.72 -6.41 27.62
N TYR A 22 30.27 -5.37 26.91
CA TYR A 22 30.31 -5.34 25.45
C TYR A 22 31.72 -5.19 24.84
N SER A 23 32.67 -4.64 25.58
CA SER A 23 34.06 -4.53 25.09
C SER A 23 34.82 -5.86 25.01
N ARG A 24 34.25 -6.93 25.53
CA ARG A 24 34.92 -8.24 25.64
C ARG A 24 34.21 -9.40 24.99
N LEU A 25 32.98 -9.23 24.50
CA LEU A 25 32.19 -10.30 23.91
C LEU A 25 32.04 -10.10 22.39
N TYR A 26 32.13 -11.22 21.72
CA TYR A 26 31.85 -11.32 20.29
C TYR A 26 30.43 -10.83 20.04
N ASN A 27 30.28 -9.78 19.23
CA ASN A 27 29.00 -9.15 18.88
C ASN A 27 28.16 -10.06 17.95
N ASN A 28 27.82 -11.24 18.41
CA ASN A 28 26.92 -12.12 17.67
C ASN A 28 25.52 -12.00 18.24
N PRO A 29 24.55 -11.43 17.50
CA PRO A 29 23.18 -11.22 17.99
C PRO A 29 22.45 -12.51 18.39
N HIS A 30 22.90 -13.68 17.95
CA HIS A 30 22.32 -14.95 18.33
C HIS A 30 22.73 -15.47 19.69
N PHE A 31 23.91 -15.09 20.18
CA PHE A 31 24.44 -15.54 21.45
C PHE A 31 24.23 -14.53 22.59
N ASP A 32 23.97 -13.27 22.21
CA ASP A 32 23.68 -12.24 23.21
C ASP A 32 22.19 -12.24 23.58
N TYR A 33 21.88 -12.05 24.84
CA TYR A 33 20.48 -11.91 25.28
C TYR A 33 19.85 -10.70 24.60
N LEU A 34 18.70 -10.90 24.03
CA LEU A 34 17.95 -9.90 23.24
C LEU A 34 17.72 -8.60 24.04
N SER A 35 17.47 -8.73 25.34
CA SER A 35 17.30 -7.60 26.25
C SER A 35 18.53 -6.71 26.42
N GLU A 36 19.72 -7.22 26.05
CA GLU A 36 20.97 -6.47 26.13
C GLU A 36 21.29 -5.73 24.82
N MET A 37 20.73 -6.18 23.70
CA MET A 37 21.00 -5.62 22.38
C MET A 37 19.97 -4.59 21.92
N LEU A 38 18.74 -4.70 22.43
CA LEU A 38 17.70 -3.74 22.05
C LEU A 38 17.98 -2.38 22.69
N PRO A 39 17.74 -1.29 21.93
CA PRO A 39 17.83 0.06 22.47
C PRO A 39 16.91 0.22 23.68
N ARG A 40 17.41 0.79 24.77
CA ARG A 40 16.61 1.06 25.97
C ARG A 40 15.79 2.33 25.85
N ASP A 41 16.27 3.27 25.04
CA ASP A 41 15.54 4.48 24.71
C ASP A 41 14.56 4.20 23.58
N ILE A 42 13.29 4.51 23.80
CA ILE A 42 12.22 4.34 22.81
C ILE A 42 12.51 5.12 21.52
N LYS A 43 13.12 6.30 21.62
CA LYS A 43 13.46 7.13 20.46
C LYS A 43 14.59 6.51 19.64
N GLU A 44 15.53 5.84 20.27
CA GLU A 44 16.58 5.08 19.61
C GLU A 44 16.00 3.83 18.93
N LEU A 45 15.06 3.16 19.59
CA LEU A 45 14.32 2.04 19.01
C LEU A 45 13.58 2.47 17.72
N PHE A 46 12.95 3.64 17.71
CA PHE A 46 12.30 4.18 16.51
C PHE A 46 13.28 4.40 15.37
N ARG A 47 14.49 4.89 15.64
CA ARG A 47 15.54 5.05 14.62
C ARG A 47 15.98 3.72 14.02
N TRP A 48 16.13 2.69 14.86
CA TRP A 48 16.46 1.34 14.40
C TRP A 48 15.34 0.74 13.53
N CYS A 49 14.09 0.86 13.95
CA CYS A 49 12.96 0.37 13.17
C CYS A 49 12.82 1.11 11.83
N GLU A 50 13.06 2.41 11.80
CA GLU A 50 13.10 3.21 10.58
C GLU A 50 14.21 2.73 9.64
N LEU A 51 15.43 2.51 10.16
CA LEU A 51 16.57 2.00 9.39
C LEU A 51 16.24 0.62 8.78
N VAL A 52 15.69 -0.30 9.57
CA VAL A 52 15.30 -1.63 9.10
C VAL A 52 14.25 -1.54 7.99
N HIS A 53 13.23 -0.69 8.17
CA HIS A 53 12.20 -0.47 7.14
C HIS A 53 12.79 0.07 5.84
N GLN A 54 13.77 0.99 5.91
CA GLN A 54 14.39 1.58 4.72
C GLN A 54 15.38 0.64 4.02
N THR A 55 16.10 -0.20 4.78
CA THR A 55 17.22 -0.99 4.25
C THR A 55 16.87 -2.45 3.92
N MET A 56 15.80 -3.00 4.53
CA MET A 56 15.41 -4.40 4.31
C MET A 56 14.21 -4.53 3.39
N PRO A 57 14.40 -5.01 2.14
CA PRO A 57 13.31 -5.11 1.16
C PRO A 57 12.13 -6.00 1.59
N VAL A 58 12.41 -7.08 2.34
CA VAL A 58 11.37 -7.99 2.86
C VAL A 58 10.44 -7.23 3.81
N ILE A 59 11.01 -6.44 4.71
CA ILE A 59 10.25 -5.63 5.68
C ILE A 59 9.49 -4.51 4.96
N ALA A 60 10.15 -3.76 4.08
CA ALA A 60 9.53 -2.68 3.34
C ALA A 60 8.31 -3.16 2.52
N ASN A 61 8.45 -4.31 1.84
CA ASN A 61 7.35 -4.93 1.09
C ASN A 61 6.25 -5.46 2.01
N GLY A 62 6.61 -6.12 3.10
CA GLY A 62 5.67 -6.63 4.07
C GLY A 62 4.81 -5.52 4.66
N VAL A 63 5.44 -4.49 5.21
CA VAL A 63 4.76 -3.32 5.77
C VAL A 63 3.87 -2.64 4.72
N ARG A 64 4.36 -2.45 3.49
CA ARG A 64 3.56 -1.87 2.40
C ARG A 64 2.30 -2.69 2.10
N LYS A 65 2.39 -4.02 2.09
CA LYS A 65 1.24 -4.90 1.88
C LYS A 65 0.24 -4.78 3.03
N LEU A 66 0.71 -4.85 4.29
CA LEU A 66 -0.14 -4.71 5.47
C LEU A 66 -0.89 -3.38 5.50
N ILE A 67 -0.26 -2.30 5.03
CA ILE A 67 -0.87 -0.97 4.98
C ILE A 67 -1.89 -0.87 3.85
N ASN A 68 -1.54 -1.37 2.65
CA ASN A 68 -2.36 -1.18 1.46
C ASN A 68 -3.60 -2.07 1.44
N TYR A 69 -3.53 -3.29 2.00
CA TYR A 69 -4.66 -4.23 1.95
C TYR A 69 -5.94 -3.69 2.59
N PRO A 70 -5.94 -3.09 3.79
CA PRO A 70 -7.17 -2.59 4.41
C PRO A 70 -7.65 -1.27 3.83
N VAL A 71 -6.77 -0.47 3.21
CA VAL A 71 -7.12 0.85 2.67
C VAL A 71 -7.66 0.73 1.25
N THR A 72 -8.87 0.20 1.11
CA THR A 72 -9.55 0.03 -0.17
C THR A 72 -10.33 1.27 -0.58
N ASP A 73 -11.48 1.47 0.03
CA ASP A 73 -12.35 2.63 -0.16
C ASP A 73 -13.05 2.98 1.17
N PHE A 74 -13.75 4.10 1.20
CA PHE A 74 -14.54 4.48 2.35
C PHE A 74 -15.97 4.82 1.92
N SER A 75 -16.93 4.50 2.77
CA SER A 75 -18.33 4.85 2.64
C SER A 75 -18.71 5.85 3.72
N CYS A 76 -19.61 6.76 3.39
CA CYS A 76 -20.18 7.72 4.31
C CYS A 76 -21.57 7.24 4.74
N VAL A 77 -21.83 7.18 6.05
CA VAL A 77 -23.08 6.70 6.61
C VAL A 77 -23.94 7.88 7.03
N SER A 78 -25.02 8.14 6.30
CA SER A 78 -26.00 9.20 6.62
C SER A 78 -27.31 8.91 5.90
N ASP A 79 -28.43 9.40 6.43
CA ASP A 79 -29.73 9.33 5.78
C ASP A 79 -29.89 10.34 4.63
N SER A 80 -29.05 11.38 4.59
CA SER A 80 -29.09 12.44 3.58
C SER A 80 -27.98 12.27 2.56
N GLU A 81 -28.35 12.05 1.29
CA GLU A 81 -27.41 11.90 0.17
C GLU A 81 -26.53 13.14 -0.02
N LYS A 82 -27.12 14.33 0.15
CA LYS A 82 -26.38 15.59 0.06
C LYS A 82 -25.26 15.71 1.11
N ILE A 83 -25.48 15.21 2.32
CA ILE A 83 -24.46 15.21 3.39
C ILE A 83 -23.36 14.20 3.05
N LYS A 84 -23.71 13.03 2.52
CA LYS A 84 -22.72 12.02 2.07
C LYS A 84 -21.80 12.61 1.00
N GLU A 85 -22.36 13.23 -0.02
CA GLU A 85 -21.60 13.82 -1.13
C GLU A 85 -20.66 14.93 -0.65
N GLN A 86 -21.15 15.85 0.19
CA GLN A 86 -20.33 16.91 0.79
C GLN A 86 -19.20 16.35 1.65
N THR A 87 -19.49 15.32 2.45
CA THR A 87 -18.46 14.67 3.28
C THR A 87 -17.40 14.01 2.40
N ARG A 88 -17.82 13.30 1.37
CA ARG A 88 -16.91 12.64 0.43
C ARG A 88 -16.01 13.65 -0.28
N GLU A 89 -16.58 14.75 -0.74
CA GLU A 89 -15.80 15.82 -1.40
C GLU A 89 -14.71 16.39 -0.49
N ILE A 90 -15.00 16.65 0.80
CA ILE A 90 -14.02 17.15 1.76
C ILE A 90 -12.93 16.12 2.00
N LEU A 91 -13.27 14.85 2.19
CA LEU A 91 -12.32 13.78 2.45
C LEU A 91 -11.42 13.52 1.24
N ASP A 92 -11.96 13.61 0.02
CA ASP A 92 -11.20 13.49 -1.22
C ASP A 92 -10.22 14.68 -1.38
N ARG A 93 -10.65 15.91 -1.07
CA ARG A 93 -9.76 17.09 -1.05
C ARG A 93 -8.64 16.95 -0.02
N MET A 94 -8.94 16.41 1.15
CA MET A 94 -7.93 16.11 2.19
C MET A 94 -7.04 14.92 1.83
N LYS A 95 -7.35 14.19 0.75
CA LYS A 95 -6.67 12.96 0.34
C LYS A 95 -6.64 11.92 1.45
N LEU A 96 -7.80 11.64 2.04
CA LEU A 96 -7.93 10.74 3.19
C LEU A 96 -7.19 9.41 2.98
N LYS A 97 -7.30 8.78 1.81
CA LYS A 97 -6.58 7.52 1.50
C LYS A 97 -5.08 7.65 1.69
N SER A 98 -4.46 8.73 1.21
CA SER A 98 -3.03 8.98 1.41
C SER A 98 -2.67 9.16 2.88
N LEU A 99 -3.53 9.87 3.64
CA LEU A 99 -3.34 10.06 5.09
C LEU A 99 -3.44 8.73 5.86
N LEU A 100 -4.34 7.82 5.45
CA LEU A 100 -4.46 6.48 6.04
C LEU A 100 -3.23 5.62 5.72
N LEU A 101 -2.65 5.72 4.52
CA LEU A 101 -1.41 5.03 4.17
C LEU A 101 -0.21 5.55 4.99
N GLU A 102 -0.12 6.87 5.17
CA GLU A 102 0.91 7.46 6.04
C GLU A 102 0.69 7.07 7.51
N PHE A 103 -0.55 6.99 7.96
CA PHE A 103 -0.92 6.50 9.28
C PHE A 103 -0.40 5.07 9.50
N GLY A 104 -0.64 4.19 8.53
CA GLY A 104 -0.18 2.80 8.58
C GLY A 104 1.34 2.69 8.64
N THR A 105 2.05 3.55 7.90
CA THR A 105 3.51 3.58 7.96
C THR A 105 3.99 3.90 9.36
N ASP A 106 3.44 4.92 10.02
CA ASP A 106 3.81 5.27 11.39
C ASP A 106 3.41 4.17 12.39
N TYR A 107 2.24 3.55 12.18
CA TYR A 107 1.73 2.49 13.03
C TYR A 107 2.65 1.27 13.05
N TYR A 108 3.08 0.79 11.88
CA TYR A 108 3.95 -0.39 11.80
C TYR A 108 5.41 -0.09 12.12
N VAL A 109 5.93 1.07 11.69
CA VAL A 109 7.35 1.41 11.88
C VAL A 109 7.64 1.89 13.30
N TYR A 110 6.79 2.75 13.86
CA TYR A 110 7.03 3.33 15.18
C TYR A 110 6.11 2.78 16.26
N GLY A 111 5.05 2.06 15.91
CA GLY A 111 4.03 1.63 16.85
C GLY A 111 3.22 2.78 17.48
N ASN A 112 3.43 3.99 17.01
CA ASN A 112 2.81 5.21 17.52
C ASN A 112 2.53 6.17 16.37
N VAL A 113 1.30 6.67 16.32
CA VAL A 113 0.87 7.62 15.30
C VAL A 113 0.43 8.90 15.99
N PHE A 114 1.05 10.01 15.63
CA PHE A 114 0.73 11.33 16.18
C PHE A 114 0.22 12.24 15.08
N ARG A 115 -0.97 12.78 15.25
CA ARG A 115 -1.63 13.66 14.28
C ARG A 115 -2.28 14.84 14.98
N THR A 116 -2.35 15.98 14.28
CA THR A 116 -3.18 17.12 14.65
C THR A 116 -3.90 17.67 13.43
N LEU A 117 -5.04 18.28 13.66
CA LEU A 117 -5.71 19.07 12.65
C LEU A 117 -5.23 20.51 12.72
N TYR A 118 -4.75 21.01 11.60
CA TYR A 118 -4.38 22.38 11.41
C TYR A 118 -5.52 23.12 10.71
N PHE A 119 -5.99 24.17 11.36
CA PHE A 119 -6.97 25.10 10.82
C PHE A 119 -6.22 26.34 10.36
N PRO A 120 -6.26 26.70 9.08
CA PRO A 120 -5.60 27.90 8.60
C PRO A 120 -6.06 29.14 9.34
N ILE A 121 -5.12 29.98 9.63
CA ILE A 121 -5.33 31.21 10.39
C ILE A 121 -5.02 32.44 9.53
N LYS A 122 -5.81 33.49 9.70
CA LYS A 122 -5.43 34.83 9.27
C LYS A 122 -4.91 35.59 10.48
N ARG A 123 -3.62 35.88 10.48
CA ARG A 123 -2.97 36.51 11.62
C ARG A 123 -2.98 38.02 11.47
N LEU A 124 -3.50 38.68 12.49
CA LEU A 124 -3.42 40.11 12.69
C LEU A 124 -2.50 40.42 13.87
N LEU A 125 -1.78 41.53 13.80
CA LEU A 125 -1.02 42.10 14.91
C LEU A 125 -1.84 43.23 15.51
N ARG A 126 -2.23 43.07 16.77
CA ARG A 126 -2.95 44.09 17.53
C ARG A 126 -1.97 44.94 18.33
N CYS A 127 -1.99 46.24 18.10
CA CYS A 127 -1.19 47.16 18.87
C CYS A 127 -1.70 47.24 20.31
N THR A 128 -0.84 47.05 21.32
CA THR A 128 -1.26 47.11 22.74
C THR A 128 -1.68 48.53 23.18
N ARG A 129 -1.35 49.54 22.43
CA ARG A 129 -1.61 50.94 22.79
C ARG A 129 -2.93 51.49 22.21
N CYS A 130 -3.14 51.33 20.93
CA CYS A 130 -4.33 51.87 20.25
C CYS A 130 -5.33 50.78 19.82
N GLN A 131 -5.04 49.50 20.12
CA GLN A 131 -5.88 48.35 19.78
C GLN A 131 -6.13 48.16 18.27
N ASN A 132 -5.42 48.92 17.41
CA ASN A 132 -5.54 48.77 15.97
C ASN A 132 -4.94 47.46 15.52
N GLU A 133 -5.59 46.80 14.57
CA GLU A 133 -5.20 45.51 14.01
C GLU A 133 -4.62 45.68 12.62
N VAL A 134 -3.44 45.13 12.39
CA VAL A 134 -2.73 45.16 11.11
C VAL A 134 -2.39 43.75 10.68
N ALA A 135 -2.69 43.40 9.43
CA ALA A 135 -2.30 42.10 8.90
C ALA A 135 -0.77 41.98 8.89
N VAL A 136 -0.25 40.81 9.29
CA VAL A 136 1.19 40.50 9.35
C VAL A 136 1.87 40.72 8.00
N GLU A 137 1.15 40.54 6.90
CA GLU A 137 1.65 40.75 5.53
C GLU A 137 2.07 42.22 5.31
N ASN A 138 1.29 43.18 5.84
CA ASN A 138 1.45 44.60 5.64
C ASN A 138 2.09 45.30 6.84
N ALA A 139 2.37 44.56 7.92
CA ALA A 139 2.90 45.13 9.15
C ALA A 139 4.42 45.31 9.08
N ASP A 140 4.91 46.46 9.56
CA ASP A 140 6.33 46.61 9.86
C ASP A 140 6.58 46.27 11.32
N PHE A 141 7.24 45.13 11.56
CA PHE A 141 7.51 44.62 12.89
C PHE A 141 8.93 44.08 13.02
N LYS A 142 9.43 44.06 14.25
CA LYS A 142 10.71 43.44 14.62
C LYS A 142 10.54 42.58 15.86
N VAL A 143 11.20 41.40 15.85
CA VAL A 143 11.23 40.53 17.02
C VAL A 143 12.42 40.93 17.89
N GLN A 144 12.18 41.38 19.11
CA GLN A 144 13.23 41.73 20.07
C GLN A 144 12.87 41.21 21.46
N LYS A 145 13.88 40.66 22.16
CA LYS A 145 13.75 40.21 23.56
C LYS A 145 12.48 39.36 23.83
N LYS A 146 12.20 38.42 22.95
CA LYS A 146 11.02 37.52 23.02
C LYS A 146 9.65 38.24 22.83
N LYS A 147 9.64 39.46 22.36
CA LYS A 147 8.42 40.22 22.05
C LYS A 147 8.43 40.70 20.60
N ILE A 148 7.24 40.87 20.06
CA ILE A 148 7.05 41.44 18.73
C ILE A 148 6.76 42.91 18.91
N LEU A 149 7.60 43.77 18.32
CA LEU A 149 7.44 45.21 18.31
C LEU A 149 6.89 45.63 16.95
N LEU A 150 5.69 46.19 16.94
CA LEU A 150 5.00 46.69 15.76
C LEU A 150 5.21 48.20 15.63
N SER A 151 5.62 48.67 14.46
CA SER A 151 5.52 50.07 14.09
C SER A 151 4.08 50.34 13.66
N CYS A 152 3.26 50.83 14.58
CA CYS A 152 1.84 50.98 14.34
C CYS A 152 1.55 52.14 13.36
N PRO A 153 0.83 51.90 12.24
CA PRO A 153 0.53 52.97 11.27
C PRO A 153 -0.45 54.00 11.82
N THR A 154 -1.25 53.65 12.83
CA THR A 154 -2.28 54.56 13.39
C THR A 154 -1.74 55.48 14.48
N CYS A 155 -0.96 54.96 15.41
CA CYS A 155 -0.39 55.79 16.49
C CYS A 155 1.05 56.25 16.24
N GLY A 156 1.71 55.78 15.17
CA GLY A 156 3.08 56.15 14.81
C GLY A 156 4.18 55.63 15.73
N GLU A 157 3.83 54.96 16.82
CA GLU A 157 4.80 54.49 17.81
C GLU A 157 5.16 53.00 17.65
N LYS A 158 6.36 52.65 18.14
CA LYS A 158 6.82 51.27 18.27
C LYS A 158 6.30 50.69 19.57
N ALA A 159 5.22 49.91 19.49
CA ALA A 159 4.59 49.29 20.65
C ALA A 159 4.70 47.77 20.56
N ALA A 160 4.57 47.09 21.70
CA ALA A 160 4.43 45.65 21.70
C ALA A 160 3.14 45.26 20.95
N ALA A 161 3.17 44.18 20.22
CA ALA A 161 2.00 43.65 19.52
C ALA A 161 1.61 42.28 20.08
N GLU A 162 0.31 42.05 20.12
CA GLU A 162 -0.28 40.76 20.42
C GLU A 162 -0.82 40.15 19.15
N PHE A 163 -0.80 38.83 19.09
CA PHE A 163 -1.41 38.08 17.99
C PHE A 163 -2.93 38.03 18.16
N HIS A 164 -3.63 38.26 17.07
CA HIS A 164 -5.05 37.99 16.96
C HIS A 164 -5.27 37.10 15.76
N ASP A 165 -5.42 35.80 16.03
CA ASP A 165 -5.58 34.76 15.01
C ASP A 165 -7.07 34.53 14.74
N ILE A 166 -7.48 34.78 13.50
CA ILE A 166 -8.82 34.47 13.01
C ILE A 166 -8.74 33.13 12.27
N GLU A 167 -9.29 32.08 12.87
CA GLU A 167 -9.32 30.75 12.24
C GLU A 167 -10.35 30.69 11.11
N THR A 168 -9.95 30.11 9.98
CA THR A 168 -10.84 29.84 8.86
C THR A 168 -11.82 28.74 9.23
N ARG A 169 -13.09 28.91 8.87
CA ARG A 169 -14.16 27.90 9.06
C ARG A 169 -14.39 27.05 7.81
N ASP A 170 -13.59 27.24 6.79
CA ASP A 170 -13.73 26.44 5.58
C ASP A 170 -13.08 25.06 5.77
N ALA A 171 -13.91 24.03 5.65
CA ALA A 171 -13.47 22.64 5.78
C ALA A 171 -12.47 22.23 4.69
N SER A 172 -12.47 22.89 3.53
CA SER A 172 -11.60 22.57 2.41
C SER A 172 -10.12 22.94 2.65
N GLU A 173 -9.86 23.85 3.57
CA GLU A 173 -8.51 24.34 3.89
C GLU A 173 -7.85 23.58 5.05
N ILE A 174 -8.60 22.72 5.76
CA ILE A 174 -8.13 21.97 6.92
C ILE A 174 -7.10 20.94 6.48
N ARG A 175 -5.99 20.86 7.21
CA ARG A 175 -4.90 19.92 6.94
C ARG A 175 -4.62 19.02 8.15
N VAL A 176 -4.26 17.79 7.88
CA VAL A 176 -3.75 16.86 8.91
C VAL A 176 -2.23 16.99 8.98
N VAL A 177 -1.72 17.31 10.16
CA VAL A 177 -0.27 17.42 10.39
C VAL A 177 0.23 16.11 11.00
N ARG A 178 1.28 15.58 10.40
CA ARG A 178 2.03 14.42 10.87
C ARG A 178 3.17 14.87 11.77
N TRP A 179 3.29 14.27 12.96
CA TRP A 179 4.35 14.57 13.91
C TRP A 179 5.37 13.45 13.99
N ASP A 180 6.65 13.81 14.05
CA ASP A 180 7.74 12.83 14.20
C ASP A 180 7.74 12.27 15.64
N PRO A 181 7.51 10.96 15.84
CA PRO A 181 7.49 10.35 17.18
C PRO A 181 8.80 10.54 17.96
N LYS A 182 9.91 10.71 17.26
CA LYS A 182 11.25 10.91 17.87
C LYS A 182 11.39 12.25 18.60
N LYS A 183 10.56 13.24 18.25
CA LYS A 183 10.56 14.60 18.82
C LYS A 183 9.46 14.81 19.87
N ILE A 184 8.65 13.79 20.12
CA ILE A 184 7.58 13.85 21.11
C ILE A 184 8.10 13.31 22.43
N GLU A 185 7.76 13.97 23.51
CA GLU A 185 7.89 13.51 24.88
C GLU A 185 6.51 13.23 25.44
N LEU A 186 6.35 12.05 26.02
CA LEU A 186 5.08 11.59 26.54
C LEU A 186 5.21 11.41 28.06
N GLN A 187 4.34 12.11 28.79
CA GLN A 187 4.18 11.94 30.23
C GLN A 187 2.88 11.22 30.48
N HIS A 188 2.98 9.95 30.85
CA HIS A 188 1.84 9.08 31.08
C HIS A 188 1.60 8.87 32.57
N ASN A 189 0.34 9.00 32.98
CA ASN A 189 -0.10 8.62 34.31
C ASN A 189 -0.72 7.22 34.27
N PRO A 190 -0.04 6.20 34.80
CA PRO A 190 -0.54 4.83 34.72
C PRO A 190 -1.81 4.58 35.55
N ILE A 191 -2.14 5.46 36.51
CA ILE A 191 -3.33 5.31 37.37
C ILE A 191 -4.59 5.81 36.64
N THR A 192 -4.47 6.97 35.99
CA THR A 192 -5.62 7.58 35.30
C THR A 192 -5.67 7.26 33.81
N GLY A 193 -4.60 6.68 33.25
CA GLY A 193 -4.47 6.46 31.82
C GLY A 193 -4.30 7.75 30.99
N SER A 194 -4.25 8.92 31.64
CA SER A 194 -4.06 10.19 30.95
C SER A 194 -2.62 10.35 30.49
N ALA A 195 -2.45 11.04 29.34
CA ALA A 195 -1.14 11.31 28.80
C ALA A 195 -1.03 12.76 28.35
N ASP A 196 0.06 13.41 28.74
CA ASP A 196 0.45 14.74 28.28
C ASP A 196 1.56 14.60 27.24
N TYR A 197 1.42 15.33 26.15
CA TYR A 197 2.33 15.27 25.00
C TYR A 197 3.05 16.60 24.88
N TYR A 198 4.38 16.54 24.79
CA TYR A 198 5.25 17.70 24.59
C TYR A 198 6.02 17.51 23.29
N TYR A 199 6.10 18.56 22.48
CA TYR A 199 6.84 18.53 21.24
C TYR A 199 8.08 19.42 21.34
N GLU A 200 9.23 18.86 20.95
CA GLU A 200 10.50 19.58 20.87
C GLU A 200 10.56 20.33 19.54
N LEU A 201 10.62 21.68 19.63
CA LEU A 201 10.67 22.52 18.43
C LEU A 201 11.99 22.37 17.68
N PRO A 202 11.96 22.24 16.34
CA PRO A 202 13.17 22.26 15.52
C PRO A 202 13.95 23.57 15.71
N LYS A 203 15.28 23.49 15.83
CA LYS A 203 16.15 24.66 16.00
C LYS A 203 15.98 25.67 14.87
N GLU A 204 15.88 25.19 13.64
CA GLU A 204 15.66 26.02 12.45
C GLU A 204 14.36 26.85 12.54
N PHE A 205 13.30 26.23 13.03
CA PHE A 205 12.02 26.92 13.25
C PHE A 205 12.16 28.03 14.33
N VAL A 206 12.79 27.69 15.45
CA VAL A 206 13.02 28.68 16.55
C VAL A 206 13.84 29.86 16.04
N GLU A 207 14.86 29.61 15.23
CA GLU A 207 15.68 30.69 14.64
C GLU A 207 14.90 31.53 13.63
N ALA A 208 14.07 30.90 12.77
CA ALA A 208 13.22 31.59 11.82
C ALA A 208 12.22 32.52 12.52
N VAL A 209 11.58 32.04 13.60
CA VAL A 209 10.68 32.87 14.42
C VAL A 209 11.43 34.04 15.07
N ARG A 210 12.64 33.81 15.60
CA ARG A 210 13.46 34.86 16.22
C ARG A 210 13.94 35.92 15.23
N ARG A 211 14.20 35.53 13.98
CA ARG A 211 14.52 36.47 12.89
C ARG A 211 13.29 37.25 12.41
N GLY A 212 12.08 36.80 12.75
CA GLY A 212 10.84 37.43 12.30
C GLY A 212 10.46 37.07 10.87
N ASP A 213 10.73 35.83 10.42
CA ASP A 213 10.34 35.38 9.10
C ASP A 213 8.81 35.41 8.96
N ARG A 214 8.34 36.29 8.05
CA ARG A 214 6.90 36.53 7.83
C ARG A 214 6.16 35.29 7.41
N ARG A 215 6.76 34.44 6.58
CA ARG A 215 6.13 33.21 6.10
C ARG A 215 5.84 32.22 7.25
N VAL A 216 6.84 32.08 8.13
CA VAL A 216 6.70 31.20 9.30
C VAL A 216 5.67 31.76 10.27
N LEU A 217 5.67 33.08 10.48
CA LEU A 217 4.71 33.72 11.39
C LEU A 217 3.27 33.72 10.86
N LEU A 218 3.04 33.70 9.54
CA LEU A 218 1.70 33.64 8.95
C LEU A 218 1.04 32.27 9.09
N ASP A 219 1.83 31.20 8.88
CA ASP A 219 1.29 29.85 8.82
C ASP A 219 1.25 29.12 10.18
N THR A 220 1.96 29.62 11.19
CA THR A 220 2.14 28.90 12.45
C THR A 220 1.21 29.41 13.53
N PRO A 221 0.43 28.56 14.23
CA PRO A 221 -0.42 28.98 15.34
C PRO A 221 0.36 29.69 16.44
N GLU A 222 -0.29 30.66 17.11
CA GLU A 222 0.31 31.52 18.13
C GLU A 222 1.05 30.74 19.23
N VAL A 223 0.49 29.61 19.66
CA VAL A 223 1.06 28.76 20.71
C VAL A 223 2.49 28.30 20.36
N PHE A 224 2.74 27.95 19.09
CA PHE A 224 4.06 27.53 18.61
C PHE A 224 5.04 28.71 18.54
N VAL A 225 4.55 29.85 18.07
CA VAL A 225 5.39 31.05 18.00
C VAL A 225 5.80 31.53 19.38
N ARG A 226 4.87 31.57 20.34
CA ARG A 226 5.18 31.94 21.74
C ARG A 226 6.17 30.96 22.36
N ALA A 227 5.98 29.65 22.20
CA ALA A 227 6.89 28.65 22.72
C ALA A 227 8.31 28.78 22.12
N ALA A 228 8.42 29.08 20.81
CA ALA A 228 9.71 29.32 20.14
C ALA A 228 10.43 30.59 20.69
N LEU A 229 9.69 31.63 20.97
CA LEU A 229 10.23 32.88 21.58
C LEU A 229 10.69 32.64 23.03
N GLU A 230 9.93 31.87 23.79
CA GLU A 230 10.25 31.53 25.19
C GLU A 230 11.33 30.45 25.29
N GLY A 231 11.52 29.63 24.26
CA GLY A 231 12.49 28.53 24.23
C GLY A 231 12.04 27.32 25.06
N ARG A 232 10.74 27.03 25.07
CA ARG A 232 10.15 25.89 25.78
C ARG A 232 9.53 24.89 24.81
N ASN A 233 9.39 23.65 25.27
CA ASN A 233 8.64 22.62 24.55
C ASN A 233 7.13 22.95 24.58
N ILE A 234 6.41 22.53 23.55
CA ILE A 234 4.98 22.79 23.43
C ILE A 234 4.20 21.64 24.00
N ARG A 235 3.28 21.92 24.91
CA ARG A 235 2.25 20.99 25.30
C ARG A 235 1.18 20.95 24.21
N MET A 236 0.93 19.77 23.65
CA MET A 236 -0.06 19.58 22.60
C MET A 236 -1.46 19.69 23.19
N GLY A 237 -2.37 20.30 22.43
CA GLY A 237 -3.74 20.57 22.88
C GLY A 237 -4.70 19.39 22.68
N SER A 238 -6.00 19.67 22.87
CA SER A 238 -7.08 18.67 22.75
C SER A 238 -7.31 18.14 21.34
N ASN A 239 -6.82 18.82 20.31
CA ASN A 239 -6.89 18.37 18.91
C ASN A 239 -5.69 17.48 18.50
N PHE A 240 -5.01 16.89 19.49
CA PHE A 240 -3.92 15.96 19.28
C PHE A 240 -4.43 14.52 19.36
N TYR A 241 -4.17 13.76 18.32
CA TYR A 241 -4.54 12.36 18.21
C TYR A 241 -3.31 11.48 18.38
N HIS A 242 -3.43 10.47 19.24
CA HIS A 242 -2.42 9.44 19.43
C HIS A 242 -3.05 8.07 19.29
N ALA A 243 -2.67 7.34 18.23
CA ALA A 243 -2.92 5.92 18.11
C ALA A 243 -1.65 5.15 18.45
N LYS A 244 -1.80 4.02 19.12
CA LYS A 244 -0.68 3.17 19.52
C LYS A 244 -0.99 1.70 19.29
N THR A 245 0.05 0.93 19.03
CA THR A 245 -0.04 -0.53 19.00
C THR A 245 -0.27 -1.08 20.39
N SER A 246 -1.04 -2.17 20.48
CA SER A 246 -1.25 -2.90 21.74
C SER A 246 0.01 -3.73 22.03
N GLY A 247 0.79 -3.34 23.02
CA GLY A 247 1.96 -4.09 23.45
C GLY A 247 2.11 -4.11 24.96
N LEU A 248 2.44 -5.27 25.53
CA LEU A 248 2.59 -5.45 26.98
C LEU A 248 3.63 -4.52 27.60
N ALA A 249 4.77 -4.33 26.92
CA ALA A 249 5.87 -3.53 27.45
C ALA A 249 5.61 -2.02 27.40
N GLY A 250 4.69 -1.54 26.57
CA GLY A 250 4.29 -0.13 26.49
C GLY A 250 3.27 0.30 27.54
N PHE A 251 2.74 -0.63 28.32
CA PHE A 251 1.64 -0.39 29.24
C PHE A 251 1.97 0.70 30.29
N ALA A 252 3.14 0.59 30.92
CA ALA A 252 3.54 1.53 31.98
C ALA A 252 4.02 2.89 31.44
N SER A 253 4.51 2.94 30.21
CA SER A 253 5.07 4.16 29.61
C SER A 253 4.08 4.96 28.76
N GLY A 254 2.92 4.39 28.45
CA GLY A 254 1.94 4.97 27.54
C GLY A 254 2.31 4.91 26.05
N TRP A 255 3.52 4.48 25.72
CA TRP A 255 3.98 4.28 24.35
C TRP A 255 3.49 2.95 23.78
N GLY A 256 3.20 2.93 22.48
CA GLY A 256 3.09 1.68 21.72
C GLY A 256 4.48 1.17 21.34
N LEU A 257 4.64 -0.16 21.26
CA LEU A 257 5.88 -0.76 20.78
C LEU A 257 5.80 -0.97 19.25
N PRO A 258 6.89 -0.66 18.53
CA PRO A 258 6.94 -0.94 17.10
C PRO A 258 6.77 -2.43 16.81
N PRO A 259 5.84 -2.86 15.94
CA PRO A 259 5.79 -4.26 15.48
C PRO A 259 7.12 -4.74 14.89
N LEU A 260 7.86 -3.83 14.23
CA LEU A 260 9.19 -4.12 13.68
C LEU A 260 10.25 -4.48 14.72
N MET A 261 10.02 -4.24 16.01
CA MET A 261 10.98 -4.57 17.06
C MET A 261 11.38 -6.05 17.03
N ALA A 262 10.42 -6.94 16.76
CA ALA A 262 10.68 -8.38 16.68
C ALA A 262 11.65 -8.76 15.55
N THR A 263 11.76 -7.93 14.51
CA THR A 263 12.64 -8.20 13.36
C THR A 263 14.09 -7.74 13.56
N LEU A 264 14.37 -6.91 14.57
CA LEU A 264 15.68 -6.29 14.77
C LEU A 264 16.80 -7.32 14.98
N LYS A 265 16.52 -8.39 15.72
CA LYS A 265 17.49 -9.48 15.94
C LYS A 265 17.93 -10.09 14.61
N ASN A 266 16.97 -10.49 13.81
CA ASN A 266 17.24 -11.12 12.51
C ASN A 266 17.88 -10.16 11.51
N TYR A 267 17.56 -8.85 11.59
CA TYR A 267 18.26 -7.83 10.81
C TYR A 267 19.77 -7.80 11.12
N MET A 268 20.13 -7.74 12.40
CA MET A 268 21.54 -7.74 12.81
C MET A 268 22.24 -9.03 12.41
N TYR A 269 21.57 -10.17 12.56
CA TYR A 269 22.10 -11.47 12.16
C TYR A 269 22.36 -11.55 10.64
N ILE A 270 21.39 -11.15 9.82
CA ILE A 270 21.57 -11.10 8.38
C ILE A 270 22.72 -10.14 7.98
N ALA A 271 22.88 -9.02 8.68
CA ALA A 271 23.97 -8.10 8.42
C ALA A 271 25.34 -8.74 8.67
N VAL A 272 25.47 -9.52 9.74
CA VAL A 272 26.70 -10.29 10.04
C VAL A 272 26.94 -11.38 8.99
N LEU A 273 25.90 -12.16 8.65
CA LEU A 273 26.01 -13.22 7.65
C LEU A 273 26.39 -12.68 6.27
N ARG A 274 25.86 -11.53 5.88
CA ARG A 274 26.24 -10.88 4.60
C ARG A 274 27.69 -10.44 4.60
N ARG A 275 28.20 -9.87 5.68
CA ARG A 275 29.63 -9.52 5.80
C ARG A 275 30.51 -10.77 5.71
N ALA A 276 30.09 -11.87 6.36
CA ALA A 276 30.81 -13.14 6.23
C ALA A 276 30.78 -13.65 4.77
N ALA A 277 29.64 -13.60 4.12
CA ALA A 277 29.50 -13.99 2.70
C ALA A 277 30.33 -13.10 1.76
N GLU A 278 30.39 -11.78 2.03
CA GLU A 278 31.24 -10.83 1.29
C GLU A 278 32.73 -11.18 1.48
N SER A 279 33.16 -11.47 2.72
CA SER A 279 34.55 -11.89 3.02
C SER A 279 34.90 -13.16 2.26
N ILE A 280 34.04 -14.19 2.31
CA ILE A 280 34.20 -15.43 1.57
C ILE A 280 34.25 -15.17 0.06
N GLY A 281 33.37 -14.28 -0.46
CA GLY A 281 33.37 -13.87 -1.86
C GLY A 281 34.69 -13.19 -2.28
N MET A 282 35.21 -12.31 -1.44
CA MET A 282 36.50 -11.65 -1.68
C MET A 282 37.66 -12.64 -1.70
N GLU A 283 37.68 -13.61 -0.79
CA GLU A 283 38.68 -14.70 -0.79
C GLU A 283 38.60 -15.56 -2.06
N HIS A 284 37.38 -15.73 -2.61
CA HIS A 284 37.22 -16.45 -3.90
C HIS A 284 37.68 -15.65 -5.11
N ILE A 285 37.46 -14.33 -5.13
CA ILE A 285 37.89 -13.45 -6.25
C ILE A 285 39.40 -13.30 -6.27
N THR A 286 40.00 -13.18 -5.07
CA THR A 286 41.43 -13.04 -4.89
C THR A 286 41.99 -14.14 -3.98
N PRO A 287 42.03 -15.40 -4.44
CA PRO A 287 42.53 -16.49 -3.63
C PRO A 287 44.01 -16.23 -3.30
N GLN A 288 44.32 -16.31 -2.01
CA GLN A 288 45.71 -16.24 -1.58
C GLN A 288 46.43 -17.50 -2.04
N ARG A 289 47.33 -17.33 -3.00
CA ARG A 289 48.16 -18.41 -3.51
C ARG A 289 49.49 -18.36 -2.80
N ILE A 290 49.81 -19.41 -2.07
CA ILE A 290 51.13 -19.58 -1.52
C ILE A 290 51.92 -20.46 -2.49
N LEU A 291 52.98 -19.89 -3.01
CA LEU A 291 53.97 -20.61 -3.79
C LEU A 291 55.06 -21.09 -2.83
N PHE A 292 55.35 -22.36 -2.83
CA PHE A 292 56.42 -22.94 -2.05
C PHE A 292 57.27 -23.85 -2.90
N PRO A 293 58.58 -23.96 -2.63
CA PRO A 293 59.43 -24.91 -3.30
C PRO A 293 59.04 -26.33 -2.92
N GLN A 294 58.77 -27.18 -3.89
CA GLN A 294 58.45 -28.57 -3.65
C GLN A 294 59.75 -29.39 -3.66
N SER A 295 60.06 -30.10 -2.53
CA SER A 295 61.20 -30.99 -2.48
C SER A 295 60.93 -32.22 -3.35
N SER A 296 61.66 -32.37 -4.47
CA SER A 296 61.73 -33.65 -5.14
C SER A 296 62.59 -34.57 -4.24
N GLY A 297 62.04 -35.75 -3.91
CA GLY A 297 62.70 -36.70 -2.99
C GLY A 297 64.02 -37.32 -3.54
N THR A 298 64.68 -36.70 -4.46
CA THR A 298 65.99 -37.04 -4.99
C THR A 298 67.01 -36.13 -4.37
N SER A 299 68.01 -36.72 -3.77
CA SER A 299 69.19 -36.10 -3.18
C SER A 299 70.10 -35.42 -4.23
N ASP A 300 69.54 -34.68 -5.17
CA ASP A 300 70.31 -33.98 -6.21
C ASP A 300 70.77 -32.64 -5.65
N PRO A 301 72.10 -32.40 -5.53
CA PRO A 301 72.66 -31.18 -4.95
C PRO A 301 72.32 -29.91 -5.77
N CYS A 302 71.86 -30.03 -7.04
CA CYS A 302 71.40 -28.90 -7.83
C CYS A 302 70.03 -28.29 -7.29
N VAL A 303 69.32 -28.96 -6.43
CA VAL A 303 68.02 -28.50 -5.90
C VAL A 303 68.17 -27.58 -4.70
N MET A 304 69.36 -27.40 -4.17
CA MET A 304 69.69 -26.47 -3.09
C MET A 304 69.86 -25.04 -3.62
N ALA A 305 68.95 -24.56 -4.43
CA ALA A 305 68.91 -23.15 -4.74
C ALA A 305 68.61 -22.35 -3.47
N SER A 306 69.34 -21.24 -3.29
CA SER A 306 69.11 -20.32 -2.20
C SER A 306 67.63 -19.88 -2.21
N MET A 307 66.95 -19.97 -1.11
CA MET A 307 65.55 -19.54 -0.90
C MET A 307 65.35 -18.09 -1.40
N THR A 308 66.37 -17.27 -1.28
CA THR A 308 66.37 -15.88 -1.73
C THR A 308 66.26 -15.79 -3.27
N ARG A 309 67.07 -16.58 -3.99
CA ARG A 309 67.04 -16.64 -5.44
C ARG A 309 65.72 -17.16 -5.98
N TRP A 310 65.16 -18.19 -5.34
CA TRP A 310 63.85 -18.73 -5.70
C TRP A 310 62.77 -17.65 -5.55
N LYS A 311 62.77 -16.90 -4.42
CA LYS A 311 61.82 -15.83 -4.16
C LYS A 311 61.92 -14.72 -5.22
N ASP A 312 63.12 -14.28 -5.54
CA ASP A 312 63.35 -13.19 -6.50
C ASP A 312 62.92 -13.57 -7.93
N GLU A 313 63.17 -14.80 -8.34
CA GLU A 313 62.73 -15.31 -9.66
C GLU A 313 61.23 -15.46 -9.76
N ILE A 314 60.56 -16.00 -8.74
CA ILE A 314 59.10 -16.11 -8.68
C ILE A 314 58.45 -14.73 -8.63
N THR A 315 59.00 -13.80 -7.87
CA THR A 315 58.46 -12.44 -7.78
C THR A 315 58.56 -11.74 -9.15
N SER A 316 59.72 -11.85 -9.83
CA SER A 316 59.88 -11.26 -11.15
C SER A 316 59.01 -11.91 -12.24
N ALA A 317 58.76 -13.22 -12.13
CA ALA A 317 57.88 -13.92 -13.05
C ALA A 317 56.39 -13.54 -12.81
N LEU A 318 55.99 -13.35 -11.55
CA LEU A 318 54.64 -12.85 -11.21
C LEU A 318 54.42 -11.41 -11.66
N GLU A 319 55.43 -10.55 -11.57
CA GLU A 319 55.38 -9.19 -12.11
C GLU A 319 55.21 -9.16 -13.63
N ARG A 320 55.95 -10.02 -14.36
CA ARG A 320 55.78 -10.17 -15.81
C ARG A 320 54.40 -10.70 -16.19
N TRP A 321 53.89 -11.68 -15.46
CA TRP A 321 52.53 -12.23 -15.67
C TRP A 321 51.43 -11.19 -15.41
N ARG A 322 51.66 -10.29 -14.45
CA ARG A 322 50.72 -9.15 -14.21
C ARG A 322 50.72 -8.17 -15.39
N MET A 323 51.85 -8.00 -16.07
CA MET A 323 51.95 -7.11 -17.22
C MET A 323 51.46 -7.76 -18.52
N ASP A 324 51.70 -9.07 -18.68
CA ASP A 324 51.25 -9.85 -19.83
C ASP A 324 50.56 -11.14 -19.36
N PRO A 325 49.21 -11.20 -19.43
CA PRO A 325 48.44 -12.39 -19.04
C PRO A 325 48.75 -13.65 -19.85
N ASN A 326 49.36 -13.51 -21.05
CA ASN A 326 49.75 -14.62 -21.89
C ASN A 326 51.17 -15.13 -21.59
N TYR A 327 51.88 -14.51 -20.64
CA TYR A 327 53.20 -14.92 -20.24
C TYR A 327 53.21 -16.32 -19.64
N VAL A 328 53.90 -17.25 -20.28
CA VAL A 328 54.07 -18.60 -19.76
C VAL A 328 55.24 -18.61 -18.77
N MET A 329 54.92 -18.77 -17.50
CA MET A 329 55.92 -18.84 -16.44
C MET A 329 56.64 -20.19 -16.50
N THR A 330 57.95 -20.14 -16.77
CA THR A 330 58.86 -21.28 -16.65
C THR A 330 59.65 -21.13 -15.36
N ALA A 331 59.42 -22.01 -14.40
CA ALA A 331 60.15 -22.03 -13.15
C ALA A 331 61.27 -23.08 -13.24
N PRO A 332 62.52 -22.73 -12.94
CA PRO A 332 63.65 -23.67 -13.01
C PRO A 332 63.60 -24.72 -11.88
N PHE A 333 62.70 -24.56 -10.91
CA PHE A 333 62.56 -25.45 -9.78
C PHE A 333 61.09 -25.91 -9.64
N PRO A 334 60.86 -27.16 -9.15
CA PRO A 334 59.49 -27.60 -8.89
C PRO A 334 58.83 -26.70 -7.83
N THR A 335 57.74 -26.08 -8.22
CA THR A 335 56.95 -25.17 -7.37
C THR A 335 55.62 -25.80 -7.07
N GLY A 336 55.31 -25.91 -5.78
CA GLY A 336 53.99 -26.27 -5.31
C GLY A 336 53.14 -25.01 -5.17
N ILE A 337 51.86 -25.14 -5.45
CA ILE A 337 50.86 -24.08 -5.25
C ILE A 337 49.87 -24.58 -4.21
N ALA A 338 49.80 -23.89 -3.10
CA ALA A 338 48.72 -24.08 -2.15
C ALA A 338 47.77 -22.88 -2.28
N ASN A 339 46.52 -23.16 -2.57
CA ASN A 339 45.48 -22.14 -2.53
C ASN A 339 44.87 -22.10 -1.13
N ILE A 340 44.99 -20.97 -0.44
CA ILE A 340 44.31 -20.72 0.83
C ILE A 340 43.04 -19.95 0.49
N GLY A 341 41.86 -20.44 0.97
CA GLY A 341 40.59 -19.78 0.76
C GLY A 341 39.70 -20.36 -0.36
N SER A 342 40.23 -21.27 -1.21
CA SER A 342 39.41 -21.82 -2.32
C SER A 342 38.32 -22.81 -1.91
N GLN A 343 38.33 -23.30 -0.66
CA GLN A 343 37.36 -24.28 -0.16
C GLN A 343 36.10 -23.65 0.47
N GLY A 344 36.05 -22.33 0.57
CA GLY A 344 34.97 -21.59 1.25
C GLY A 344 33.64 -21.53 0.48
N ARG A 345 33.55 -22.05 -0.74
CA ARG A 345 32.33 -21.95 -1.56
C ARG A 345 31.11 -22.64 -0.93
N ASN A 346 31.33 -23.71 -0.17
CA ASN A 346 30.27 -24.43 0.57
C ASN A 346 29.92 -23.78 1.91
N LEU A 347 30.61 -22.70 2.31
CA LEU A 347 30.42 -22.02 3.58
C LEU A 347 29.58 -20.73 3.47
N ILE A 348 29.07 -20.40 2.25
CA ILE A 348 28.19 -19.24 2.11
C ILE A 348 26.85 -19.57 2.79
N PRO A 349 26.48 -18.83 3.83
CA PRO A 349 25.30 -19.13 4.66
C PRO A 349 23.98 -18.68 3.96
N THR A 350 23.69 -19.30 2.80
CA THR A 350 22.51 -18.93 2.01
C THR A 350 21.21 -19.41 2.63
N GLU A 351 21.22 -20.59 3.23
CA GLU A 351 20.02 -21.16 3.88
C GLU A 351 19.71 -20.39 5.17
N GLU A 352 20.71 -20.08 5.97
CA GLU A 352 20.55 -19.28 7.20
C GLU A 352 20.01 -17.88 6.90
N ILE A 353 20.48 -17.25 5.82
CA ILE A 353 19.95 -15.95 5.37
C ILE A 353 18.49 -16.08 4.92
N LYS A 354 18.14 -17.18 4.26
CA LYS A 354 16.77 -17.47 3.80
C LYS A 354 15.85 -17.70 5.01
N ASP A 355 16.28 -18.50 5.96
CA ASP A 355 15.52 -18.80 7.17
C ASP A 355 15.30 -17.54 8.01
N ALA A 356 16.35 -16.75 8.22
CA ALA A 356 16.21 -15.47 8.92
C ALA A 356 15.25 -14.49 8.23
N ARG A 357 15.17 -14.49 6.89
CA ARG A 357 14.17 -13.71 6.14
C ARG A 357 12.75 -14.25 6.34
N MET A 358 12.57 -15.56 6.40
CA MET A 358 11.27 -16.17 6.69
C MET A 358 10.81 -15.82 8.11
N GLU A 359 11.69 -15.89 9.09
CA GLU A 359 11.39 -15.46 10.47
C GLU A 359 11.00 -13.99 10.54
N MET A 360 11.67 -13.10 9.77
CA MET A 360 11.29 -11.69 9.68
C MET A 360 9.88 -11.50 9.09
N ALA A 361 9.50 -12.32 8.12
CA ALA A 361 8.15 -12.29 7.56
C ALA A 361 7.11 -12.76 8.58
N MET A 362 7.41 -13.84 9.31
CA MET A 362 6.55 -14.34 10.39
C MET A 362 6.41 -13.32 11.54
N ALA A 363 7.47 -12.58 11.86
CA ALA A 363 7.43 -11.52 12.87
C ALA A 363 6.53 -10.33 12.49
N LEU A 364 6.18 -10.20 11.21
CA LEU A 364 5.18 -9.24 10.70
C LEU A 364 3.79 -9.87 10.56
N ASP A 365 3.60 -11.10 11.04
CA ASP A 365 2.36 -11.86 10.88
C ASP A 365 1.93 -12.07 9.41
N ILE A 366 2.90 -12.01 8.48
CA ILE A 366 2.65 -12.24 7.05
C ILE A 366 3.08 -13.66 6.71
N PRO A 367 2.20 -14.48 6.12
CA PRO A 367 2.57 -15.78 5.62
C PRO A 367 3.73 -15.66 4.59
N PRO A 368 4.85 -16.40 4.77
CA PRO A 368 6.03 -16.27 3.89
C PRO A 368 5.71 -16.48 2.40
N GLY A 369 4.79 -17.37 2.08
CA GLY A 369 4.35 -17.62 0.69
C GLY A 369 3.75 -16.39 0.02
N MET A 370 3.08 -15.51 0.77
CA MET A 370 2.55 -14.24 0.24
C MET A 370 3.64 -13.22 -0.11
N LEU A 371 4.78 -13.27 0.59
CA LEU A 371 5.91 -12.38 0.30
C LEU A 371 6.77 -12.90 -0.83
N MET A 372 6.93 -14.21 -0.94
CA MET A 372 7.80 -14.88 -1.91
C MET A 372 7.10 -15.27 -3.21
N GLY A 373 5.76 -15.23 -3.25
CA GLY A 373 4.98 -15.61 -4.44
C GLY A 373 4.70 -17.11 -4.57
N ASP A 374 5.12 -17.93 -3.61
CA ASP A 374 4.90 -19.38 -3.56
C ASP A 374 3.52 -19.72 -2.96
N ALA A 375 2.46 -19.17 -3.51
CA ALA A 375 1.11 -19.42 -3.01
C ALA A 375 0.59 -20.77 -3.49
N ASN A 376 0.72 -21.78 -2.67
CA ASN A 376 -0.05 -23.03 -2.82
C ASN A 376 -1.52 -22.73 -2.53
N ILE A 377 -2.38 -22.78 -3.55
CA ILE A 377 -3.76 -22.28 -3.54
C ILE A 377 -4.60 -22.85 -2.37
N GLN A 378 -4.36 -24.08 -1.96
CA GLN A 378 -5.14 -24.72 -0.89
C GLN A 378 -4.84 -24.18 0.51
N ASN A 379 -3.61 -23.77 0.80
CA ASN A 379 -3.24 -23.21 2.09
C ASN A 379 -3.39 -21.68 2.14
N SER A 380 -3.60 -21.04 0.99
CA SER A 380 -3.70 -19.57 0.89
C SER A 380 -4.97 -19.03 1.54
N ALA A 381 -6.11 -19.70 1.39
CA ALA A 381 -7.39 -19.21 1.92
C ALA A 381 -7.41 -19.13 3.47
N VAL A 382 -6.85 -20.15 4.14
CA VAL A 382 -6.75 -20.14 5.62
C VAL A 382 -5.76 -19.09 6.08
N SER A 383 -4.60 -18.99 5.43
CA SER A 383 -3.58 -18.00 5.75
C SER A 383 -4.08 -16.56 5.52
N LEU A 384 -4.86 -16.33 4.46
CA LEU A 384 -5.49 -15.05 4.18
C LEU A 384 -6.53 -14.68 5.24
N ARG A 385 -7.34 -15.62 5.68
CA ARG A 385 -8.32 -15.39 6.75
C ARG A 385 -7.66 -15.08 8.10
N ILE A 386 -6.54 -15.73 8.42
CA ILE A 386 -5.75 -15.41 9.61
C ILE A 386 -5.23 -13.99 9.51
N LEU A 387 -4.68 -13.61 8.35
CA LEU A 387 -4.20 -12.24 8.11
C LEU A 387 -5.31 -11.19 8.21
N GLU A 388 -6.51 -11.47 7.70
CA GLU A 388 -7.67 -10.59 7.86
C GLU A 388 -7.99 -10.32 9.33
N ASN A 389 -8.02 -11.39 10.14
CA ASN A 389 -8.28 -11.26 11.58
C ASN A 389 -7.18 -10.46 12.30
N GLN A 390 -5.93 -10.63 11.92
CA GLN A 390 -4.80 -9.89 12.49
C GLN A 390 -4.81 -8.41 12.12
N LEU A 391 -5.35 -8.06 10.96
CA LEU A 391 -5.50 -6.67 10.53
C LEU A 391 -6.67 -5.94 11.17
N THR A 392 -7.62 -6.65 11.80
CA THR A 392 -8.80 -6.04 12.43
C THR A 392 -8.47 -4.91 13.42
N PRO A 393 -7.53 -5.07 14.39
CA PRO A 393 -7.19 -3.99 15.31
C PRO A 393 -6.60 -2.75 14.60
N TYR A 394 -5.86 -2.95 13.53
CA TYR A 394 -5.34 -1.86 12.72
C TYR A 394 -6.47 -1.13 11.97
N VAL A 395 -7.41 -1.86 11.39
CA VAL A 395 -8.59 -1.28 10.71
C VAL A 395 -9.45 -0.45 11.68
N GLU A 396 -9.62 -0.92 12.91
CA GLU A 396 -10.32 -0.16 13.95
C GLU A 396 -9.63 1.18 14.25
N GLN A 397 -8.29 1.18 14.32
CA GLN A 397 -7.51 2.42 14.49
C GLN A 397 -7.66 3.38 13.30
N LEU A 398 -7.76 2.85 12.08
CA LEU A 398 -8.02 3.66 10.89
C LEU A 398 -9.43 4.28 10.93
N HIS A 399 -10.44 3.51 11.35
CA HIS A 399 -11.81 4.00 11.55
C HIS A 399 -11.86 5.10 12.61
N ASP A 400 -11.24 4.87 13.76
CA ASP A 400 -11.20 5.83 14.85
C ASP A 400 -10.54 7.13 14.42
N PHE A 401 -9.44 7.03 13.66
CA PHE A 401 -8.77 8.21 13.13
C PHE A 401 -9.63 8.98 12.13
N ALA A 402 -10.24 8.29 11.17
CA ALA A 402 -11.11 8.94 10.18
C ALA A 402 -12.29 9.65 10.85
N ASN A 403 -12.93 9.01 11.82
CA ASN A 403 -14.05 9.58 12.56
C ASN A 403 -13.61 10.67 13.55
N TRP A 404 -12.38 10.60 14.09
CA TRP A 404 -11.81 11.68 14.88
C TRP A 404 -11.64 12.95 14.03
N VAL A 405 -11.13 12.81 12.79
CA VAL A 405 -11.02 13.92 11.84
C VAL A 405 -12.38 14.57 11.60
N ILE A 406 -13.39 13.77 11.27
CA ILE A 406 -14.76 14.26 11.01
C ILE A 406 -15.35 14.96 12.23
N ARG A 407 -15.23 14.37 13.42
CA ARG A 407 -15.75 14.97 14.67
C ARG A 407 -15.15 16.35 14.93
N HIS A 408 -13.83 16.53 14.70
CA HIS A 408 -13.20 17.83 14.90
C HIS A 408 -13.59 18.83 13.83
N ILE A 409 -13.76 18.40 12.58
CA ILE A 409 -14.29 19.26 11.51
C ILE A 409 -15.70 19.71 11.84
N ASN A 410 -16.58 18.82 12.28
CA ASN A 410 -17.96 19.13 12.68
C ASN A 410 -18.00 20.16 13.83
N ALA A 411 -17.19 19.95 14.86
CA ALA A 411 -17.10 20.84 16.00
C ALA A 411 -16.66 22.27 15.60
N LYS A 412 -15.73 22.37 14.64
CA LYS A 412 -15.15 23.65 14.23
C LYS A 412 -16.00 24.39 13.20
N THR A 413 -16.53 23.66 12.21
CA THR A 413 -17.33 24.25 11.11
C THR A 413 -18.79 24.46 11.50
N LYS A 414 -19.24 23.85 12.61
CA LYS A 414 -20.64 23.77 13.03
C LYS A 414 -21.56 23.16 11.96
N ARG A 415 -21.06 22.25 11.17
CA ARG A 415 -21.79 21.46 10.17
C ARG A 415 -21.77 20.00 10.60
N ASN A 416 -22.80 19.25 10.22
CA ASN A 416 -22.90 17.82 10.52
C ASN A 416 -22.48 17.03 9.29
N TYR A 417 -21.21 16.64 9.24
CA TYR A 417 -20.73 15.66 8.26
C TYR A 417 -20.95 14.24 8.80
N CYS A 418 -21.12 13.28 7.90
CA CYS A 418 -21.44 11.91 8.28
C CYS A 418 -20.21 11.13 8.74
N GLU A 419 -20.47 10.08 9.52
CA GLU A 419 -19.44 9.12 9.89
C GLU A 419 -18.90 8.37 8.66
N VAL A 420 -17.62 8.01 8.75
CA VAL A 420 -16.91 7.29 7.72
C VAL A 420 -16.69 5.86 8.16
N ARG A 421 -16.98 4.92 7.26
CA ARG A 421 -16.63 3.51 7.42
C ARG A 421 -15.74 3.09 6.27
N LEU A 422 -14.64 2.42 6.57
CA LEU A 422 -13.84 1.77 5.54
C LEU A 422 -14.64 0.58 4.99
N VAL A 423 -14.60 0.42 3.68
CA VAL A 423 -15.21 -0.74 3.02
C VAL A 423 -14.45 -1.98 3.49
N PRO A 424 -15.14 -3.01 4.01
CA PRO A 424 -14.48 -4.24 4.44
C PRO A 424 -13.68 -4.83 3.29
N PHE A 425 -12.39 -5.07 3.53
CA PHE A 425 -11.55 -5.80 2.59
C PHE A 425 -11.67 -7.29 2.87
N LYS A 426 -11.63 -8.09 1.81
CA LYS A 426 -11.64 -9.54 1.91
C LYS A 426 -10.49 -10.06 1.06
N LEU A 427 -9.54 -10.74 1.70
CA LEU A 427 -8.39 -11.36 1.05
C LEU A 427 -8.67 -12.80 0.64
N ALA A 428 -9.47 -13.50 1.45
CA ALA A 428 -9.89 -14.87 1.15
C ALA A 428 -10.93 -14.87 0.04
N ASP A 429 -10.84 -15.84 -0.84
CA ASP A 429 -11.75 -15.98 -1.98
C ASP A 429 -13.19 -16.22 -1.50
N ASP A 430 -13.98 -15.20 -1.59
CA ASP A 430 -15.37 -15.14 -1.13
C ASP A 430 -16.34 -15.80 -2.13
N LEU A 431 -15.81 -16.34 -3.24
CA LEU A 431 -16.60 -16.97 -4.30
C LEU A 431 -17.47 -18.10 -3.74
N MET A 432 -16.91 -18.93 -2.87
CA MET A 432 -17.64 -20.04 -2.28
C MET A 432 -18.75 -19.57 -1.33
N ASN A 433 -18.48 -18.55 -0.52
CA ASN A 433 -19.49 -17.92 0.35
C ASN A 433 -20.57 -17.21 -0.49
N LYS A 434 -20.19 -16.51 -1.53
CA LYS A 434 -21.12 -15.84 -2.45
C LYS A 434 -21.98 -16.85 -3.21
N GLN A 435 -21.40 -17.99 -3.64
CA GLN A 435 -22.18 -19.08 -4.24
C GLN A 435 -23.14 -19.72 -3.25
N MET A 436 -22.74 -19.96 -2.01
CA MET A 436 -23.63 -20.46 -0.95
C MET A 436 -24.76 -19.49 -0.65
N LEU A 437 -24.48 -18.19 -0.58
CA LEU A 437 -25.49 -17.15 -0.38
C LEU A 437 -26.46 -17.07 -1.57
N LEU A 438 -25.97 -17.20 -2.81
CA LEU A 438 -26.80 -17.27 -4.00
C LEU A 438 -27.71 -18.50 -4.01
N GLN A 439 -27.20 -19.65 -3.60
CA GLN A 439 -28.00 -20.88 -3.52
C GLN A 439 -29.03 -20.86 -2.42
N SER A 440 -28.77 -20.14 -1.30
CA SER A 440 -29.69 -19.99 -0.17
C SER A 440 -30.65 -18.79 -0.32
N LEU A 441 -30.57 -18.04 -1.42
CA LEU A 441 -31.42 -16.92 -1.70
C LEU A 441 -32.91 -17.33 -1.76
N GLY A 442 -33.73 -16.69 -0.96
CA GLY A 442 -35.17 -16.95 -0.93
C GLY A 442 -35.62 -18.03 0.06
N GLN A 443 -34.68 -18.86 0.58
CA GLN A 443 -34.98 -19.86 1.61
C GLN A 443 -34.52 -19.42 3.01
N LEU A 444 -33.27 -18.98 3.13
CA LEU A 444 -32.62 -18.63 4.40
C LEU A 444 -32.06 -17.20 4.42
N VAL A 445 -31.79 -16.62 3.25
CA VAL A 445 -31.11 -15.33 3.12
C VAL A 445 -31.98 -14.35 2.33
N SER A 446 -32.07 -13.10 2.79
CA SER A 446 -32.77 -12.04 2.08
C SER A 446 -31.94 -11.47 0.92
N ARG A 447 -32.61 -10.85 -0.06
CA ARG A 447 -31.92 -10.14 -1.15
C ARG A 447 -31.03 -9.00 -0.64
N ALA A 448 -31.45 -8.30 0.41
CA ALA A 448 -30.68 -7.23 1.02
C ALA A 448 -29.36 -7.75 1.62
N THR A 449 -29.39 -8.88 2.34
CA THR A 449 -28.19 -9.50 2.90
C THR A 449 -27.21 -9.96 1.82
N LEU A 450 -27.73 -10.46 0.69
CA LEU A 450 -26.88 -10.82 -0.46
C LEU A 450 -26.24 -9.58 -1.09
N GLN A 451 -27.01 -8.50 -1.25
CA GLN A 451 -26.50 -7.24 -1.78
C GLN A 451 -25.42 -6.63 -0.87
N GLU A 452 -25.64 -6.64 0.45
CA GLU A 452 -24.62 -6.23 1.42
C GLU A 452 -23.37 -7.11 1.36
N ALA A 453 -23.52 -8.43 1.23
CA ALA A 453 -22.39 -9.35 1.08
C ALA A 453 -21.60 -9.14 -0.25
N LEU A 454 -22.25 -8.58 -1.26
CA LEU A 454 -21.64 -8.17 -2.52
C LEU A 454 -21.07 -6.75 -2.48
N ASN A 455 -21.14 -6.07 -1.32
CA ASN A 455 -20.80 -4.66 -1.13
C ASN A 455 -21.63 -3.69 -1.98
N LEU A 456 -22.89 -4.06 -2.25
CA LEU A 456 -23.86 -3.22 -2.93
C LEU A 456 -24.80 -2.60 -1.89
N ASP A 457 -25.11 -1.32 -2.04
CA ASP A 457 -26.11 -0.67 -1.18
C ASP A 457 -27.52 -1.17 -1.56
N PRO A 458 -28.26 -1.83 -0.65
CA PRO A 458 -29.57 -2.39 -0.95
C PRO A 458 -30.62 -1.36 -1.40
N VAL A 459 -30.46 -0.10 -1.00
CA VAL A 459 -31.38 0.99 -1.36
C VAL A 459 -31.11 1.44 -2.79
N GLN A 460 -29.85 1.72 -3.13
CA GLN A 460 -29.45 2.11 -4.47
C GLN A 460 -29.69 1.01 -5.51
N GLU A 461 -29.42 -0.25 -5.14
CA GLU A 461 -29.69 -1.37 -6.04
C GLU A 461 -31.18 -1.59 -6.29
N ARG A 462 -32.02 -1.31 -5.31
CA ARG A 462 -33.48 -1.35 -5.51
C ARG A 462 -33.93 -0.26 -6.48
N GLU A 463 -33.39 0.94 -6.38
CA GLU A 463 -33.68 2.03 -7.32
C GLU A 463 -33.19 1.72 -8.74
N ARG A 464 -32.00 1.13 -8.86
CA ARG A 464 -31.45 0.67 -10.15
C ARG A 464 -32.30 -0.44 -10.77
N LEU A 465 -32.70 -1.42 -9.98
CA LEU A 465 -33.58 -2.50 -10.44
C LEU A 465 -34.93 -1.98 -10.95
N VAL A 466 -35.48 -0.96 -10.30
CA VAL A 466 -36.72 -0.33 -10.75
C VAL A 466 -36.47 0.43 -12.07
N ALA A 467 -35.35 1.15 -12.17
CA ALA A 467 -34.96 1.85 -13.41
C ALA A 467 -34.74 0.87 -14.56
N ASP A 468 -34.05 -0.25 -14.32
CA ASP A 468 -33.84 -1.30 -15.31
C ASP A 468 -35.17 -1.93 -15.77
N GLN A 469 -36.10 -2.23 -14.82
CA GLN A 469 -37.43 -2.75 -15.16
C GLN A 469 -38.25 -1.76 -16.00
N ILE A 470 -38.13 -0.46 -15.74
CA ILE A 470 -38.79 0.57 -16.57
C ILE A 470 -38.16 0.59 -17.97
N SER A 471 -36.86 0.56 -18.08
CA SER A 471 -36.14 0.53 -19.34
C SER A 471 -36.46 -0.74 -20.17
N ASP A 472 -36.49 -1.90 -19.51
CA ASP A 472 -36.89 -3.16 -20.16
C ASP A 472 -38.33 -3.12 -20.67
N HIS A 473 -39.22 -2.53 -19.87
CA HIS A 473 -40.61 -2.39 -20.30
C HIS A 473 -40.79 -1.39 -21.47
N GLU A 474 -39.98 -0.36 -21.50
CA GLU A 474 -39.96 0.60 -22.65
C GLU A 474 -39.40 -0.07 -23.90
N THR A 475 -38.32 -0.83 -23.77
CA THR A 475 -37.75 -1.59 -24.92
C THR A 475 -38.71 -2.66 -25.44
N GLN A 476 -39.41 -3.38 -24.56
CA GLN A 476 -40.45 -4.33 -24.96
C GLN A 476 -41.57 -3.66 -25.72
N ARG A 477 -42.05 -2.52 -25.25
CA ARG A 477 -43.09 -1.74 -25.98
C ARG A 477 -42.61 -1.25 -27.34
N GLU A 478 -41.36 -0.88 -27.46
CA GLU A 478 -40.79 -0.44 -28.73
C GLU A 478 -40.61 -1.62 -29.69
N VAL A 479 -40.23 -2.77 -29.19
CA VAL A 479 -40.19 -4.02 -29.99
C VAL A 479 -41.59 -4.44 -30.43
N GLU A 480 -42.58 -4.41 -29.55
CA GLU A 480 -43.97 -4.70 -29.89
C GLU A 480 -44.53 -3.73 -30.94
N LYS A 481 -44.21 -2.44 -30.85
CA LYS A 481 -44.58 -1.47 -31.88
C LYS A 481 -43.95 -1.80 -33.26
N ARG A 482 -42.68 -2.12 -33.28
CA ARG A 482 -41.96 -2.51 -34.49
C ARG A 482 -42.50 -3.82 -35.11
N ILE A 483 -42.92 -4.74 -34.24
CA ILE A 483 -43.60 -5.97 -34.72
C ILE A 483 -44.94 -5.63 -35.36
N ARG A 484 -45.80 -4.84 -34.70
CA ARG A 484 -47.07 -4.39 -35.27
C ARG A 484 -46.91 -3.64 -36.57
N GLU A 485 -45.99 -2.69 -36.64
CA GLU A 485 -45.68 -1.97 -37.88
C GLU A 485 -45.27 -2.90 -39.03
N LYS A 486 -44.50 -3.95 -38.71
CA LYS A 486 -44.13 -4.98 -39.69
C LYS A 486 -45.31 -5.86 -40.06
N GLU A 487 -46.14 -6.25 -39.11
CA GLU A 487 -47.38 -7.02 -39.40
C GLU A 487 -48.36 -6.23 -40.23
N GLU A 488 -48.56 -4.93 -39.96
CA GLU A 488 -49.38 -4.02 -40.77
C GLU A 488 -48.81 -3.85 -42.18
N ASN A 489 -47.48 -3.74 -42.30
CA ASN A 489 -46.84 -3.65 -43.62
C ASN A 489 -46.96 -4.98 -44.40
N ILE A 490 -46.85 -6.13 -43.74
CA ILE A 490 -47.06 -7.42 -44.38
C ILE A 490 -48.54 -7.61 -44.78
N ALA A 491 -49.48 -7.18 -43.91
CA ALA A 491 -50.90 -7.24 -44.24
C ALA A 491 -51.27 -6.30 -45.40
N SER A 492 -50.69 -5.10 -45.47
CA SER A 492 -50.88 -4.18 -46.59
C SER A 492 -50.26 -4.70 -47.90
N GLN A 493 -49.09 -5.36 -47.83
CA GLN A 493 -48.49 -6.02 -48.99
C GLN A 493 -49.31 -7.26 -49.43
N ALA A 494 -49.87 -8.01 -48.48
CA ALA A 494 -50.76 -9.12 -48.79
C ALA A 494 -52.08 -8.64 -49.47
N GLN A 495 -52.66 -7.51 -49.02
CA GLN A 495 -53.84 -6.89 -49.66
C GLN A 495 -53.51 -6.33 -51.06
N MET A 496 -52.35 -5.76 -51.28
CA MET A 496 -51.87 -5.37 -52.60
C MET A 496 -51.68 -6.59 -53.55
N ALA A 497 -51.11 -7.66 -53.02
CA ALA A 497 -50.92 -8.92 -53.74
C ALA A 497 -52.25 -9.62 -54.06
N GLU A 498 -53.29 -9.51 -53.23
CA GLU A 498 -54.66 -9.97 -53.53
C GLU A 498 -55.32 -9.13 -54.60
N GLN A 499 -55.09 -7.81 -54.67
CA GLN A 499 -55.54 -6.95 -55.70
C GLN A 499 -54.84 -7.21 -57.05
N GLU A 500 -53.56 -7.57 -57.05
CA GLU A 500 -52.82 -7.98 -58.25
C GLU A 500 -53.20 -9.40 -58.72
N GLN A 501 -53.69 -10.29 -57.86
CA GLN A 501 -54.18 -11.62 -58.24
C GLN A 501 -55.56 -11.62 -58.97
N MET A 502 -56.28 -10.52 -58.89
CA MET A 502 -57.52 -10.35 -59.70
C MET A 502 -57.23 -10.08 -61.18
N THR A 503 -55.97 -9.93 -61.60
CA THR A 503 -55.52 -9.74 -62.96
C THR A 503 -54.55 -10.83 -63.47
N GLY A 504 -54.84 -12.13 -63.21
CA GLY A 504 -54.39 -13.26 -64.04
C GLY A 504 -52.96 -13.75 -63.87
N GLN A 505 -52.81 -14.85 -63.20
CA GLN A 505 -51.99 -16.06 -63.36
C GLN A 505 -51.51 -16.72 -62.06
N PRO A 506 -51.33 -18.05 -62.00
CA PRO A 506 -51.39 -18.77 -60.71
C PRO A 506 -50.11 -18.73 -59.92
N ALA A 507 -50.20 -18.31 -58.64
CA ALA A 507 -49.13 -18.20 -57.62
C ALA A 507 -48.48 -19.55 -57.23
N GLN A 508 -49.05 -20.66 -57.57
CA GLN A 508 -48.51 -22.01 -57.23
C GLN A 508 -47.20 -22.35 -57.97
N TYR A 509 -46.97 -21.83 -59.16
CA TYR A 509 -45.78 -22.10 -59.96
C TYR A 509 -44.51 -21.41 -59.39
N ASN A 510 -44.65 -20.25 -58.79
CA ASN A 510 -43.52 -19.53 -58.17
C ASN A 510 -43.10 -20.10 -56.81
N GLN A 511 -44.04 -20.60 -56.02
CA GLN A 511 -43.73 -21.23 -54.73
C GLN A 511 -42.96 -22.57 -54.91
N GLN A 512 -43.36 -23.41 -55.86
CA GLN A 512 -42.64 -24.64 -56.16
C GLN A 512 -41.23 -24.39 -56.70
N LYS A 513 -41.03 -23.37 -57.47
CA LYS A 513 -39.74 -22.97 -58.01
C LYS A 513 -38.80 -22.41 -56.90
N MET A 514 -39.33 -21.64 -55.96
CA MET A 514 -38.56 -21.14 -54.81
C MET A 514 -38.16 -22.28 -53.84
N ILE A 515 -39.04 -23.22 -53.60
CA ILE A 515 -38.73 -24.39 -52.77
C ILE A 515 -37.67 -25.26 -53.44
N ALA A 516 -37.74 -25.50 -54.77
CA ALA A 516 -36.75 -26.25 -55.52
C ALA A 516 -35.38 -25.55 -55.52
N GLN A 517 -35.33 -24.22 -55.67
CA GLN A 517 -34.08 -23.44 -55.55
C GLN A 517 -33.50 -23.48 -54.14
N ALA A 518 -34.34 -23.44 -53.11
CA ALA A 518 -33.89 -23.56 -51.73
C ALA A 518 -33.30 -24.94 -51.39
N GLN A 519 -33.89 -26.01 -52.01
CA GLN A 519 -33.35 -27.38 -51.85
C GLN A 519 -32.00 -27.53 -52.56
N GLU A 520 -31.84 -26.98 -53.73
CA GLU A 520 -30.58 -27.01 -54.49
C GLU A 520 -29.46 -26.25 -53.75
N GLN A 521 -29.76 -25.05 -53.23
CA GLN A 521 -28.82 -24.29 -52.43
C GLN A 521 -28.49 -24.97 -51.10
N ALA A 522 -29.42 -25.63 -50.43
CA ALA A 522 -29.18 -26.40 -49.21
C ALA A 522 -28.25 -27.57 -49.47
N MET A 523 -28.40 -28.29 -50.62
CA MET A 523 -27.48 -29.36 -50.98
C MET A 523 -26.07 -28.88 -51.30
N GLN A 524 -25.94 -27.75 -51.96
CA GLN A 524 -24.65 -27.13 -52.24
C GLN A 524 -23.94 -26.70 -50.94
N LEU A 525 -24.68 -26.13 -49.98
CA LEU A 525 -24.16 -25.71 -48.69
C LEU A 525 -23.72 -26.90 -47.80
N LEU A 526 -24.29 -28.09 -47.98
CA LEU A 526 -23.85 -29.27 -47.27
C LEU A 526 -22.43 -29.73 -47.67
N GLN A 527 -21.97 -29.41 -48.85
CA GLN A 527 -20.64 -29.78 -49.36
C GLN A 527 -19.54 -28.78 -48.90
N VAL A 528 -19.92 -27.62 -48.32
CA VAL A 528 -18.99 -26.56 -47.90
C VAL A 528 -18.62 -26.73 -46.41
N PRO A 529 -17.37 -26.43 -45.97
CA PRO A 529 -16.95 -26.50 -44.55
C PRO A 529 -17.83 -25.64 -43.64
N TYR A 530 -18.00 -26.04 -42.39
CA TYR A 530 -18.95 -25.41 -41.44
C TYR A 530 -18.78 -23.88 -41.27
N GLU A 531 -17.55 -23.43 -41.27
CA GLU A 531 -17.22 -21.99 -41.08
C GLU A 531 -17.66 -21.14 -42.28
N GLU A 532 -17.41 -21.59 -43.49
CA GLU A 532 -17.82 -20.93 -44.72
C GLU A 532 -19.34 -20.98 -44.92
N ARG A 533 -19.99 -22.08 -44.54
CA ARG A 533 -21.45 -22.25 -44.55
C ARG A 533 -22.14 -21.16 -43.70
N ARG A 534 -21.58 -20.89 -42.52
CA ARG A 534 -22.12 -19.86 -41.61
C ARG A 534 -22.03 -18.45 -42.19
N SER A 535 -20.97 -18.12 -42.89
CA SER A 535 -20.79 -16.82 -43.52
C SER A 535 -21.79 -16.62 -44.70
N VAL A 536 -22.02 -17.66 -45.50
CA VAL A 536 -22.98 -17.64 -46.60
C VAL A 536 -24.41 -17.55 -46.07
N LEU A 537 -24.78 -18.26 -45.04
CA LEU A 537 -26.09 -18.16 -44.40
C LEU A 537 -26.33 -16.76 -43.79
N ALA A 538 -25.31 -16.13 -43.22
CA ALA A 538 -25.41 -14.77 -42.69
C ALA A 538 -25.57 -13.72 -43.81
N GLN A 539 -24.96 -13.91 -44.99
CA GLN A 539 -25.17 -13.08 -46.15
C GLN A 539 -26.59 -13.25 -46.73
N LEU A 540 -27.06 -14.48 -46.91
CA LEU A 540 -28.42 -14.79 -47.34
C LEU A 540 -29.48 -14.22 -46.39
N GLN A 541 -29.23 -14.20 -45.09
CA GLN A 541 -30.12 -13.62 -44.08
C GLN A 541 -30.30 -12.11 -44.28
N ASN A 542 -29.23 -11.42 -44.70
CA ASN A 542 -29.27 -9.97 -44.96
C ASN A 542 -29.85 -9.59 -46.34
N GLU A 543 -29.65 -10.45 -47.35
CA GLU A 543 -30.10 -10.18 -48.72
C GLU A 543 -31.52 -10.65 -48.98
N ASP A 544 -31.89 -11.87 -48.58
CA ASP A 544 -33.23 -12.44 -48.74
C ASP A 544 -33.60 -13.34 -47.57
N TYR A 545 -34.33 -12.78 -46.63
CA TYR A 545 -34.77 -13.47 -45.43
C TYR A 545 -35.67 -14.67 -45.69
N VAL A 546 -36.50 -14.64 -46.78
CA VAL A 546 -37.41 -15.74 -47.13
C VAL A 546 -36.64 -16.92 -47.67
N MET A 547 -35.67 -16.70 -48.56
CA MET A 547 -34.79 -17.72 -49.08
C MET A 547 -33.93 -18.31 -47.96
N TRP A 548 -33.36 -17.46 -47.06
CA TRP A 548 -32.61 -17.92 -45.88
C TRP A 548 -33.44 -18.87 -45.00
N ALA A 549 -34.70 -18.53 -44.69
CA ALA A 549 -35.58 -19.33 -43.88
C ALA A 549 -35.90 -20.69 -44.51
N LEU A 550 -36.12 -20.71 -45.84
CA LEU A 550 -36.36 -21.94 -46.62
C LEU A 550 -35.11 -22.80 -46.68
N VAL A 551 -33.94 -22.24 -46.96
CA VAL A 551 -32.64 -22.95 -47.00
C VAL A 551 -32.28 -23.50 -45.64
N SER A 552 -32.44 -22.73 -44.56
CA SER A 552 -32.18 -23.19 -43.20
C SER A 552 -33.05 -24.37 -42.81
N LYS A 553 -34.35 -24.31 -43.11
CA LYS A 553 -35.29 -25.39 -42.84
C LYS A 553 -34.96 -26.67 -43.66
N GLN A 554 -34.51 -26.52 -44.88
CA GLN A 554 -34.11 -27.67 -45.73
C GLN A 554 -32.76 -28.28 -45.25
N LEU A 555 -31.84 -27.46 -44.78
CA LEU A 555 -30.58 -27.91 -44.17
C LEU A 555 -30.80 -28.72 -42.87
N GLU A 556 -31.73 -28.29 -42.01
CA GLU A 556 -32.13 -29.05 -40.81
C GLU A 556 -32.75 -30.38 -41.20
N ALA A 557 -33.69 -30.42 -42.14
CA ALA A 557 -34.32 -31.63 -42.60
C ALA A 557 -33.34 -32.64 -43.24
N LEU A 558 -32.36 -32.15 -44.01
CA LEU A 558 -31.31 -33.02 -44.60
C LEU A 558 -30.31 -33.52 -43.58
N ARG A 559 -30.09 -32.76 -42.49
CA ARG A 559 -29.21 -33.14 -41.39
C ARG A 559 -29.85 -34.24 -40.55
N ASP A 560 -31.14 -34.11 -40.25
CA ASP A 560 -31.89 -35.14 -39.51
C ASP A 560 -31.92 -36.46 -40.28
N GLN A 561 -32.15 -36.44 -41.63
CA GLN A 561 -32.06 -37.63 -42.46
C GLN A 561 -30.68 -38.24 -42.53
N SER A 562 -29.61 -37.48 -42.38
CA SER A 562 -28.24 -38.00 -42.34
C SER A 562 -27.88 -38.62 -40.99
N GLN A 563 -28.54 -38.26 -39.89
CA GLN A 563 -28.34 -38.86 -38.56
C GLN A 563 -29.13 -40.14 -38.40
N ASP A 564 -30.33 -40.25 -38.97
CA ASP A 564 -31.11 -41.51 -38.95
C ASP A 564 -30.49 -42.61 -39.82
N GLY A 565 -29.76 -42.25 -40.88
CA GLY A 565 -29.03 -43.21 -41.72
C GLY A 565 -27.71 -43.73 -41.13
N ALA A 566 -27.20 -43.16 -40.04
CA ALA A 566 -25.99 -43.60 -39.36
C ALA A 566 -26.28 -44.51 -38.15
N GLN A 567 -27.56 -44.77 -37.83
CA GLN A 567 -28.01 -45.70 -36.77
C GLN A 567 -28.61 -46.99 -37.28
N GLN A 568 -28.59 -47.27 -38.57
CA GLN A 568 -28.82 -48.54 -39.20
C GLN A 568 -27.49 -49.09 -39.76
#